data_3bd03f306ab1b3164174070aced47f69
#
_entry.id   3bd03f306ab1b3164174070aced47f69
#
_cell.length_a   1.000
_cell.length_b   1.000
_cell.length_c   1.000
_cell.angle_alpha   90.00
_cell.angle_beta   90.00
_cell.angle_gamma   90.00
#
_symmetry.space_group_name_H-M   'P 1'
#
loop_
_entity.id
_entity.type
_entity.pdbx_description
1 polymer ?
#
loop_
_entity_poly.entity_id
_entity_poly.type
_entity_poly.pdbx_seq_one_letter_code
_entity_poly.pdbx_strand_id
1 'polypeptide(L)'
;MRVALDTNILAYAEGIGDNIRQQASLDLVRTLPPSLVVIPAQCLGELFRVLTGKARHAPVSAQEAVLGWADAYETADSTWTAFQSAMDAVASHSLQIWDALILAVAAEQRCRLLLSEDMQHEFIWRGVTVVNPYQEPKHRLLQALLINDATSE
;
A
#
# COMPACT_ATOMS: atom_id res chain seq x y z
N MET A 1 9.91 -4.75 -10.95
CA MET A 1 8.87 -5.32 -10.07
C MET A 1 8.09 -4.18 -9.43
N ARG A 2 6.80 -4.08 -9.71
CA ARG A 2 5.96 -3.00 -9.15
C ARG A 2 5.42 -3.42 -7.79
N VAL A 3 5.21 -2.43 -6.91
CA VAL A 3 4.74 -2.62 -5.54
C VAL A 3 3.61 -1.65 -5.21
N ALA A 4 2.51 -2.15 -4.65
CA ALA A 4 1.42 -1.33 -4.16
C ALA A 4 1.52 -1.14 -2.64
N LEU A 5 1.09 0.02 -2.17
CA LEU A 5 1.08 0.36 -0.74
C LEU A 5 -0.36 0.47 -0.24
N ASP A 6 -0.67 -0.25 0.83
CA ASP A 6 -1.94 -0.12 1.54
C ASP A 6 -1.95 1.11 2.45
N THR A 7 -3.12 1.53 2.86
CA THR A 7 -3.37 2.74 3.67
C THR A 7 -2.53 2.80 4.96
N ASN A 8 -2.39 1.67 5.66
CA ASN A 8 -1.63 1.64 6.93
C ASN A 8 -0.18 2.07 6.77
N ILE A 9 0.47 1.70 5.65
CA ILE A 9 1.85 2.12 5.36
C ILE A 9 1.93 3.65 5.26
N LEU A 10 0.98 4.26 4.54
CA LEU A 10 0.90 5.71 4.36
C LEU A 10 0.61 6.42 5.68
N ALA A 11 -0.31 5.88 6.47
CA ALA A 11 -0.71 6.44 7.75
C ALA A 11 0.45 6.46 8.76
N TYR A 12 1.20 5.36 8.87
CA TYR A 12 2.38 5.33 9.73
C TYR A 12 3.45 6.32 9.26
N ALA A 13 3.69 6.41 7.95
CA ALA A 13 4.63 7.38 7.39
C ALA A 13 4.23 8.84 7.67
N GLU A 14 2.93 9.12 7.81
CA GLU A 14 2.39 10.42 8.19
C GLU A 14 2.42 10.68 9.71
N GLY A 15 2.98 9.77 10.49
CA GLY A 15 3.14 9.95 11.93
C GLY A 15 2.00 9.43 12.78
N ILE A 16 1.14 8.57 12.23
CA ILE A 16 0.05 7.92 12.97
C ILE A 16 0.56 6.58 13.52
N GLY A 17 0.13 6.20 14.71
CA GLY A 17 0.51 4.95 15.35
C GLY A 17 1.79 5.05 16.18
N ASP A 18 2.40 3.90 16.48
CA ASP A 18 3.60 3.84 17.30
C ASP A 18 4.88 4.27 16.57
N ASN A 19 5.89 4.69 17.33
CA ASN A 19 7.13 5.22 16.78
C ASN A 19 7.92 4.18 15.96
N ILE A 20 7.86 2.90 16.34
CA ILE A 20 8.58 1.83 15.64
C ILE A 20 8.03 1.67 14.22
N ARG A 21 6.71 1.61 14.07
CA ARG A 21 6.06 1.50 12.76
C ARG A 21 6.21 2.78 11.95
N GLN A 22 6.13 3.95 12.57
CA GLN A 22 6.36 5.22 11.90
C GLN A 22 7.76 5.26 11.27
N GLN A 23 8.78 4.94 12.03
CA GLN A 23 10.16 4.94 11.53
C GLN A 23 10.38 3.88 10.46
N ALA A 24 9.87 2.67 10.67
CA ALA A 24 9.98 1.59 9.69
C ALA A 24 9.30 1.97 8.36
N SER A 25 8.15 2.63 8.42
CA SER A 25 7.42 3.08 7.23
C SER A 25 8.13 4.21 6.49
N LEU A 26 8.70 5.17 7.21
CA LEU A 26 9.51 6.23 6.61
C LEU A 26 10.74 5.65 5.91
N ASP A 27 11.45 4.73 6.55
CA ASP A 27 12.63 4.09 5.97
C ASP A 27 12.25 3.28 4.72
N LEU A 28 11.15 2.54 4.79
CA LEU A 28 10.62 1.77 3.67
C LEU A 28 10.30 2.67 2.47
N VAL A 29 9.53 3.72 2.67
CA VAL A 29 9.12 4.65 1.61
C VAL A 29 10.32 5.36 0.99
N ARG A 30 11.32 5.74 1.80
CA ARG A 30 12.55 6.38 1.32
C ARG A 30 13.42 5.44 0.49
N THR A 31 13.40 4.14 0.81
CA THR A 31 14.23 3.14 0.15
C THR A 31 13.59 2.60 -1.13
N LEU A 32 12.25 2.55 -1.19
CA LEU A 32 11.56 2.05 -2.37
C LEU A 32 11.76 2.98 -3.57
N PRO A 33 12.15 2.45 -4.75
CA PRO A 33 12.23 3.27 -5.96
C PRO A 33 10.85 3.85 -6.31
N PRO A 34 10.70 5.18 -6.38
CA PRO A 34 9.38 5.80 -6.63
C PRO A 34 8.70 5.33 -7.91
N SER A 35 9.49 5.04 -8.95
CA SER A 35 8.96 4.55 -10.23
C SER A 35 8.30 3.18 -10.17
N LEU A 36 8.56 2.40 -9.11
CA LEU A 36 7.98 1.08 -8.92
C LEU A 36 6.75 1.08 -8.01
N VAL A 37 6.50 2.19 -7.34
CA VAL A 37 5.41 2.30 -6.36
C VAL A 37 4.12 2.74 -7.02
N VAL A 38 3.03 2.05 -6.69
CA VAL A 38 1.66 2.40 -7.09
C VAL A 38 0.81 2.53 -5.83
N ILE A 39 0.04 3.59 -5.73
CA ILE A 39 -0.90 3.78 -4.62
C ILE A 39 -2.32 3.71 -5.17
N PRO A 40 -3.13 2.72 -4.76
CA PRO A 40 -4.54 2.71 -5.11
C PRO A 40 -5.24 3.98 -4.63
N ALA A 41 -6.04 4.59 -5.48
CA ALA A 41 -6.78 5.82 -5.13
C ALA A 41 -7.66 5.62 -3.88
N GLN A 42 -8.20 4.43 -3.69
CA GLN A 42 -8.94 4.07 -2.47
C GLN A 42 -8.09 4.28 -1.21
N CYS A 43 -6.82 3.92 -1.25
CA CYS A 43 -5.91 4.07 -0.10
C CYS A 43 -5.66 5.54 0.22
N LEU A 44 -5.62 6.41 -0.79
CA LEU A 44 -5.51 7.85 -0.60
C LEU A 44 -6.77 8.43 0.05
N GLY A 45 -7.95 7.97 -0.37
CA GLY A 45 -9.22 8.36 0.25
C GLY A 45 -9.31 7.90 1.72
N GLU A 46 -8.89 6.68 1.99
CA GLU A 46 -8.84 6.15 3.35
C GLU A 46 -7.83 6.90 4.23
N LEU A 47 -6.69 7.28 3.66
CA LEU A 47 -5.70 8.11 4.36
C LEU A 47 -6.30 9.45 4.76
N PHE A 48 -7.03 10.11 3.85
CA PHE A 48 -7.72 11.35 4.16
C PHE A 48 -8.68 11.17 5.35
N ARG A 49 -9.46 10.10 5.34
CA ARG A 49 -10.39 9.78 6.44
C ARG A 49 -9.67 9.58 7.78
N VAL A 50 -8.54 8.86 7.76
CA VAL A 50 -7.74 8.62 8.99
C VAL A 50 -7.14 9.92 9.50
N LEU A 51 -6.60 10.76 8.63
CA LEU A 51 -5.99 12.04 9.01
C LEU A 51 -7.01 13.02 9.60
N THR A 52 -8.20 13.12 9.02
CA THR A 52 -9.25 14.01 9.52
C THR A 52 -10.04 13.42 10.69
N GLY A 53 -10.03 12.11 10.86
CA GLY A 53 -10.72 11.41 11.94
C GLY A 53 -9.85 11.28 13.19
N LYS A 54 -9.14 10.16 13.33
CA LYS A 54 -8.34 9.85 14.53
C LYS A 54 -7.23 10.85 14.81
N ALA A 55 -6.54 11.30 13.79
CA ALA A 55 -5.43 12.25 13.93
C ALA A 55 -5.87 13.70 14.03
N ARG A 56 -7.16 13.99 13.80
CA ARG A 56 -7.78 15.31 13.97
C ARG A 56 -7.10 16.43 13.16
N HIS A 57 -6.50 16.11 12.01
CA HIS A 57 -5.98 17.12 11.11
C HIS A 57 -7.13 17.94 10.51
N ALA A 58 -6.87 19.23 10.28
CA ALA A 58 -7.79 20.05 9.52
C ALA A 58 -7.92 19.49 8.09
N PRO A 59 -9.11 19.54 7.45
CA PRO A 59 -9.28 19.00 6.09
C PRO A 59 -8.27 19.54 5.07
N VAL A 60 -7.90 20.80 5.14
CA VAL A 60 -6.89 21.40 4.24
C VAL A 60 -5.52 20.75 4.43
N SER A 61 -5.11 20.52 5.67
CA SER A 61 -3.82 19.87 5.97
C SER A 61 -3.81 18.41 5.51
N ALA A 62 -4.91 17.68 5.73
CA ALA A 62 -5.08 16.31 5.25
C ALA A 62 -5.04 16.24 3.72
N GLN A 63 -5.70 17.19 3.05
CA GLN A 63 -5.69 17.29 1.59
C GLN A 63 -4.26 17.49 1.06
N GLU A 64 -3.50 18.38 1.67
CA GLU A 64 -2.10 18.63 1.28
C GLU A 64 -1.24 17.37 1.41
N ALA A 65 -1.38 16.62 2.51
CA ALA A 65 -0.66 15.38 2.71
C ALA A 65 -1.02 14.34 1.63
N VAL A 66 -2.31 14.14 1.36
CA VAL A 66 -2.78 13.19 0.35
C VAL A 66 -2.31 13.57 -1.05
N LEU A 67 -2.40 14.85 -1.41
CA LEU A 67 -1.91 15.36 -2.69
C LEU A 67 -0.39 15.17 -2.84
N GLY A 68 0.36 15.30 -1.74
CA GLY A 68 1.80 15.02 -1.73
C GLY A 68 2.11 13.57 -2.13
N TRP A 69 1.36 12.60 -1.64
CA TRP A 69 1.50 11.20 -2.03
C TRP A 69 1.15 11.00 -3.52
N ALA A 70 0.06 11.58 -3.97
CA ALA A 70 -0.37 11.48 -5.37
C ALA A 70 0.63 12.13 -6.36
N ASP A 71 1.31 13.20 -5.94
CA ASP A 71 2.33 13.86 -6.75
C ASP A 71 3.64 13.06 -6.80
N ALA A 72 3.97 12.36 -5.72
CA ALA A 72 5.23 11.61 -5.61
C ALA A 72 5.17 10.24 -6.30
N TYR A 73 3.99 9.62 -6.41
CA TYR A 73 3.83 8.25 -6.87
C TYR A 73 2.68 8.13 -7.87
N GLU A 74 2.71 7.07 -8.66
CA GLU A 74 1.59 6.73 -9.54
C GLU A 74 0.36 6.33 -8.73
N THR A 75 -0.80 6.88 -9.07
CA THR A 75 -2.09 6.50 -8.49
C THR A 75 -2.86 5.60 -9.45
N ALA A 76 -3.63 4.65 -8.91
CA ALA A 76 -4.43 3.72 -9.70
C ALA A 76 -5.89 3.73 -9.25
N ASP A 77 -6.79 3.98 -10.17
CA ASP A 77 -8.23 4.04 -9.91
C ASP A 77 -8.83 2.65 -9.68
N SER A 78 -9.93 2.62 -8.92
CA SER A 78 -10.78 1.44 -8.77
C SER A 78 -11.69 1.33 -9.99
N THR A 79 -11.33 0.50 -10.94
CA THR A 79 -12.12 0.26 -12.15
C THR A 79 -13.30 -0.68 -11.89
N TRP A 80 -14.30 -0.67 -12.78
CA TRP A 80 -15.38 -1.67 -12.70
C TRP A 80 -14.82 -3.09 -12.81
N THR A 81 -13.84 -3.31 -13.70
CA THR A 81 -13.16 -4.61 -13.82
C THR A 81 -12.49 -5.03 -12.51
N ALA A 82 -11.87 -4.10 -11.79
CA ALA A 82 -11.28 -4.39 -10.48
C ALA A 82 -12.37 -4.78 -9.45
N PHE A 83 -13.52 -4.12 -9.44
CA PHE A 83 -14.64 -4.52 -8.59
C PHE A 83 -15.12 -5.94 -8.90
N GLN A 84 -15.25 -6.30 -10.17
CA GLN A 84 -15.63 -7.66 -10.56
C GLN A 84 -14.62 -8.69 -10.05
N SER A 85 -13.33 -8.43 -10.25
CA SER A 85 -12.24 -9.28 -9.75
C SER A 85 -12.23 -9.37 -8.23
N ALA A 86 -12.50 -8.26 -7.55
CA ALA A 86 -12.59 -8.22 -6.08
C ALA A 86 -13.74 -9.11 -5.57
N MET A 87 -14.89 -9.06 -6.21
CA MET A 87 -16.01 -9.92 -5.86
C MET A 87 -15.68 -11.42 -6.06
N ASP A 88 -14.95 -11.76 -7.12
CA ASP A 88 -14.46 -13.13 -7.32
C ASP A 88 -13.53 -13.56 -6.19
N ALA A 89 -12.62 -12.69 -5.75
CA ALA A 89 -11.71 -12.97 -4.65
C ALA A 89 -12.47 -13.17 -3.32
N VAL A 90 -13.48 -12.35 -3.06
CA VAL A 90 -14.36 -12.51 -1.88
C VAL A 90 -15.06 -13.85 -1.91
N ALA A 91 -15.66 -14.23 -3.03
CA ALA A 91 -16.38 -15.49 -3.18
C ALA A 91 -15.49 -16.72 -2.99
N SER A 92 -14.24 -16.65 -3.46
CA SER A 92 -13.30 -17.78 -3.44
C SER A 92 -12.45 -17.87 -2.18
N HIS A 93 -12.16 -16.75 -1.50
CA HIS A 93 -11.18 -16.67 -0.43
C HIS A 93 -11.67 -16.01 0.86
N SER A 94 -12.95 -15.67 0.94
CA SER A 94 -13.55 -15.05 2.14
C SER A 94 -12.88 -13.73 2.57
N LEU A 95 -12.38 -12.96 1.60
CA LEU A 95 -11.81 -11.64 1.85
C LEU A 95 -12.91 -10.61 2.07
N GLN A 96 -12.58 -9.54 2.79
CA GLN A 96 -13.43 -8.35 2.89
C GLN A 96 -13.35 -7.57 1.56
N ILE A 97 -14.50 -7.07 1.06
CA ILE A 97 -14.57 -6.50 -0.30
C ILE A 97 -13.61 -5.34 -0.54
N TRP A 98 -13.43 -4.45 0.44
CA TRP A 98 -12.56 -3.28 0.25
C TRP A 98 -11.08 -3.67 0.22
N ASP A 99 -10.67 -4.67 1.00
CA ASP A 99 -9.32 -5.25 0.91
C ASP A 99 -9.13 -5.99 -0.40
N ALA A 100 -10.13 -6.75 -0.83
CA ALA A 100 -10.11 -7.43 -2.13
C ALA A 100 -10.00 -6.44 -3.29
N LEU A 101 -10.62 -5.27 -3.19
CA LEU A 101 -10.54 -4.23 -4.22
C LEU A 101 -9.11 -3.65 -4.33
N ILE A 102 -8.45 -3.40 -3.20
CA ILE A 102 -7.05 -2.96 -3.20
C ILE A 102 -6.17 -4.00 -3.89
N LEU A 103 -6.37 -5.28 -3.57
CA LEU A 103 -5.65 -6.39 -4.17
C LEU A 103 -5.91 -6.50 -5.68
N ALA A 104 -7.16 -6.32 -6.10
CA ALA A 104 -7.55 -6.34 -7.51
C ALA A 104 -6.92 -5.19 -8.30
N VAL A 105 -6.89 -3.99 -7.75
CA VAL A 105 -6.21 -2.83 -8.35
C VAL A 105 -4.71 -3.10 -8.48
N ALA A 106 -4.08 -3.64 -7.45
CA ALA A 106 -2.67 -4.02 -7.50
C ALA A 106 -2.39 -5.03 -8.63
N ALA A 107 -3.27 -6.02 -8.80
CA ALA A 107 -3.16 -7.01 -9.87
C ALA A 107 -3.31 -6.38 -11.26
N GLU A 108 -4.27 -5.48 -11.47
CA GLU A 108 -4.43 -4.76 -12.72
C GLU A 108 -3.20 -3.94 -13.09
N GLN A 109 -2.55 -3.36 -12.09
CA GLN A 109 -1.32 -2.57 -12.26
C GLN A 109 -0.06 -3.43 -12.37
N ARG A 110 -0.22 -4.75 -12.42
CA ARG A 110 0.89 -5.72 -12.53
C ARG A 110 1.89 -5.63 -11.38
N CYS A 111 1.42 -5.25 -10.19
CA CYS A 111 2.23 -5.30 -8.98
C CYS A 111 2.49 -6.75 -8.58
N ARG A 112 3.71 -7.06 -8.19
CA ARG A 112 4.04 -8.36 -7.59
C ARG A 112 3.87 -8.37 -6.08
N LEU A 113 3.94 -7.21 -5.46
CA LEU A 113 3.79 -7.04 -4.02
C LEU A 113 2.66 -6.06 -3.71
N LEU A 114 1.91 -6.36 -2.67
CA LEU A 114 1.05 -5.42 -1.97
C LEU A 114 1.54 -5.38 -0.53
N LEU A 115 2.09 -4.25 -0.11
CA LEU A 115 2.55 -4.07 1.26
C LEU A 115 1.37 -3.67 2.14
N SER A 116 1.03 -4.53 3.09
CA SER A 116 -0.10 -4.33 4.01
C SER A 116 0.16 -5.05 5.33
N GLU A 117 -0.17 -4.38 6.44
CA GLU A 117 -0.16 -5.00 7.77
C GLU A 117 -1.47 -5.73 8.07
N ASP A 118 -2.59 -5.23 7.54
CA ASP A 118 -3.94 -5.68 7.90
C ASP A 118 -4.39 -6.93 7.16
N MET A 119 -3.82 -7.20 5.98
CA MET A 119 -4.15 -8.37 5.18
C MET A 119 -3.24 -9.54 5.53
N GLN A 120 -3.67 -10.77 5.16
CA GLN A 120 -2.91 -11.98 5.49
C GLN A 120 -1.54 -11.98 4.80
N HIS A 121 -0.49 -12.02 5.59
CA HIS A 121 0.89 -12.12 5.10
C HIS A 121 1.09 -13.39 4.27
N GLU A 122 1.79 -13.24 3.13
CA GLU A 122 2.08 -14.29 2.15
C GLU A 122 0.88 -14.81 1.36
N PHE A 123 -0.29 -14.19 1.50
CA PHE A 123 -1.43 -14.50 0.63
C PHE A 123 -1.09 -14.12 -0.81
N ILE A 124 -1.30 -15.07 -1.73
CA ILE A 124 -1.00 -14.88 -3.16
C ILE A 124 -2.29 -14.97 -3.96
N TRP A 125 -2.54 -13.96 -4.79
CA TRP A 125 -3.69 -13.93 -5.68
C TRP A 125 -3.35 -13.20 -6.98
N ARG A 126 -3.60 -13.87 -8.10
CA ARG A 126 -3.37 -13.33 -9.46
C ARG A 126 -1.97 -12.66 -9.61
N GLY A 127 -0.95 -13.32 -9.11
CA GLY A 127 0.43 -12.84 -9.20
C GLY A 127 0.85 -11.78 -8.20
N VAL A 128 -0.06 -11.34 -7.34
CA VAL A 128 0.25 -10.39 -6.25
C VAL A 128 0.46 -11.17 -4.95
N THR A 129 1.56 -10.93 -4.29
CA THR A 129 1.84 -11.44 -2.94
C THR A 129 1.63 -10.33 -1.93
N VAL A 130 0.77 -10.55 -0.95
CA VAL A 130 0.62 -9.64 0.20
C VAL A 130 1.77 -9.85 1.15
N VAL A 131 2.45 -8.78 1.51
CA VAL A 131 3.60 -8.82 2.42
C VAL A 131 3.41 -7.81 3.54
N ASN A 132 3.51 -8.27 4.79
CA ASN A 132 3.60 -7.39 5.95
C ASN A 132 5.06 -6.92 6.09
N PRO A 133 5.36 -5.63 5.83
CA PRO A 133 6.74 -5.14 5.84
C PRO A 133 7.33 -5.03 7.24
N TYR A 134 6.52 -5.17 8.29
CA TYR A 134 6.95 -5.06 9.68
C TYR A 134 7.34 -6.40 10.31
N GLN A 135 7.08 -7.51 9.60
CA GLN A 135 7.53 -8.83 10.06
C GLN A 135 9.02 -9.03 9.82
N GLU A 136 9.67 -9.70 10.77
CA GLU A 136 11.07 -10.10 10.66
C GLU A 136 11.18 -11.63 10.77
N PRO A 137 12.00 -12.27 9.92
CA PRO A 137 12.79 -11.66 8.83
C PRO A 137 11.89 -11.15 7.70
N LYS A 138 12.35 -10.12 6.98
CA LYS A 138 11.60 -9.56 5.86
C LYS A 138 11.40 -10.60 4.76
N HIS A 139 10.23 -10.55 4.12
CA HIS A 139 9.93 -11.42 2.99
C HIS A 139 10.97 -11.27 1.88
N ARG A 140 11.37 -12.39 1.26
CA ARG A 140 12.44 -12.43 0.24
C ARG A 140 12.21 -11.46 -0.95
N LEU A 141 10.96 -11.31 -1.40
CA LEU A 141 10.64 -10.40 -2.50
C LEU A 141 10.82 -8.93 -2.09
N LEU A 142 10.48 -8.59 -0.85
CA LEU A 142 10.71 -7.26 -0.32
C LEU A 142 12.22 -6.99 -0.16
N GLN A 143 12.97 -7.95 0.37
CA GLN A 143 14.43 -7.82 0.47
C GLN A 143 15.08 -7.57 -0.89
N ALA A 144 14.67 -8.33 -1.92
CA ALA A 144 15.20 -8.18 -3.27
C ALA A 144 14.94 -6.78 -3.83
N LEU A 145 13.77 -6.22 -3.55
CA LEU A 145 13.40 -4.86 -3.97
C LEU A 145 14.25 -3.79 -3.28
N LEU A 146 14.49 -3.95 -1.98
CA LEU A 146 15.26 -2.98 -1.18
C LEU A 146 16.77 -3.04 -1.48
N ILE A 147 17.32 -4.20 -1.85
CA ILE A 147 18.75 -4.38 -2.14
C ILE A 147 19.13 -3.85 -3.52
N ASN A 148 18.25 -4.00 -4.52
CA ASN A 148 18.55 -3.58 -5.89
C ASN A 148 18.74 -2.06 -6.03
N ASP A 149 18.26 -1.27 -5.11
CA ASP A 149 18.47 0.17 -5.11
C ASP A 149 19.84 0.57 -4.54
N ALA A 150 20.38 -0.22 -3.62
CA ALA A 150 21.71 0.03 -3.02
C ALA A 150 22.88 -0.21 -3.98
N THR A 151 22.64 -0.85 -5.14
CA THR A 151 23.67 -1.13 -6.15
C THR A 151 23.61 -0.22 -7.36
N SER A 152 22.70 0.75 -7.37
CA SER A 152 22.50 1.70 -8.49
C SER A 152 23.15 3.07 -8.26
N GLU A 153 23.95 3.25 -7.21
CA GLU A 153 24.76 4.44 -6.96
C GLU A 153 26.21 4.25 -7.44
#